data_9ed5fb12b7a8c205e36971436477c6d2
#
_entry.id   9ed5fb12b7a8c205e36971436477c6d2
#
_cell.length_a   1.000
_cell.length_b   1.000
_cell.length_c   1.000
_cell.angle_alpha   90.00
_cell.angle_beta   90.00
_cell.angle_gamma   90.00
#
_symmetry.space_group_name_H-M   'P 1'
#
loop_
_entity.id
_entity.type
_entity.pdbx_description
1 polymer ?
#
loop_
_entity_poly.entity_id
_entity_poly.type
_entity_poly.pdbx_seq_one_letter_code
_entity_poly.pdbx_strand_id
1 'polypeptide(L)'
;PVDPHKITSNEMRSLVRTMVDVMRTAPVVGLAAPQIGVGLSVIVLEDTEQRMSRLSNEQRLERGRTPFPLLVVFNPQLHVRDATKATFFEGCLSVQGYMALVNRHLAVEVTGFDAEGKPLHREMRGWGARILQHEVDHLQGMLYIDRMITRSFCCNDMAAKWLDMPIADVKQAFGIE
;
A
#
# COMPACT_ATOMS: atom_id res chain seq x y z
N PRO A 1 7.34 16.35 -7.47
CA PRO A 1 8.37 15.40 -7.92
C PRO A 1 9.75 15.74 -7.36
N VAL A 2 10.65 14.78 -7.34
CA VAL A 2 12.08 14.93 -7.02
C VAL A 2 12.84 15.12 -8.32
N ASP A 3 13.78 16.07 -8.36
CA ASP A 3 14.72 16.20 -9.47
C ASP A 3 15.56 14.91 -9.60
N PRO A 4 15.58 14.23 -10.75
CA PRO A 4 16.33 12.98 -10.92
C PRO A 4 17.82 13.09 -10.54
N HIS A 5 18.45 14.26 -10.78
CA HIS A 5 19.85 14.48 -10.42
C HIS A 5 20.09 14.61 -8.91
N LYS A 6 19.03 14.79 -8.11
CA LYS A 6 19.10 14.89 -6.65
C LYS A 6 18.77 13.59 -5.92
N ILE A 7 18.26 12.57 -6.61
CA ILE A 7 17.84 11.30 -5.98
C ILE A 7 18.96 10.68 -5.14
N THR A 8 20.20 10.73 -5.63
CA THR A 8 21.37 10.15 -4.93
C THR A 8 22.01 11.10 -3.91
N SER A 9 21.42 12.26 -3.66
CA SER A 9 21.92 13.21 -2.65
C SER A 9 21.83 12.65 -1.23
N ASN A 10 22.64 13.18 -0.32
CA ASN A 10 22.59 12.82 1.09
C ASN A 10 21.23 13.12 1.74
N GLU A 11 20.58 14.19 1.29
CA GLU A 11 19.24 14.57 1.74
C GLU A 11 18.20 13.48 1.38
N MET A 12 18.19 13.02 0.15
CA MET A 12 17.25 11.96 -0.29
C MET A 12 17.57 10.62 0.35
N ARG A 13 18.84 10.28 0.52
CA ARG A 13 19.24 9.07 1.26
C ARG A 13 18.80 9.13 2.72
N SER A 14 18.90 10.29 3.37
CA SER A 14 18.42 10.49 4.74
C SER A 14 16.88 10.37 4.82
N LEU A 15 16.16 10.99 3.89
CA LEU A 15 14.71 10.86 3.77
C LEU A 15 14.28 9.39 3.64
N VAL A 16 14.84 8.66 2.68
CA VAL A 16 14.52 7.24 2.46
C VAL A 16 14.78 6.42 3.72
N ARG A 17 15.91 6.63 4.39
CA ARG A 17 16.24 5.95 5.65
C ARG A 17 15.17 6.21 6.71
N THR A 18 14.80 7.47 6.92
CA THR A 18 13.74 7.85 7.86
C THR A 18 12.40 7.20 7.49
N MET A 19 12.03 7.21 6.22
CA MET A 19 10.78 6.57 5.76
C MET A 19 10.79 5.06 6.03
N VAL A 20 11.89 4.38 5.75
CA VAL A 20 12.03 2.95 6.00
C VAL A 20 11.95 2.63 7.50
N ASP A 21 12.62 3.42 8.33
CA ASP A 21 12.61 3.24 9.79
C ASP A 21 11.19 3.44 10.35
N VAL A 22 10.48 4.48 9.92
CA VAL A 22 9.08 4.73 10.30
C VAL A 22 8.19 3.57 9.85
N MET A 23 8.27 3.13 8.60
CA MET A 23 7.48 2.01 8.05
C MET A 23 7.74 0.71 8.82
N ARG A 24 9.00 0.42 9.17
CA ARG A 24 9.37 -0.81 9.88
C ARG A 24 8.97 -0.80 11.33
N THR A 25 8.99 0.36 11.97
CA THR A 25 8.58 0.53 13.39
C THR A 25 7.05 0.51 13.52
N ALA A 26 6.33 1.06 12.57
CA ALA A 26 4.87 1.00 12.52
C ALA A 26 4.37 -0.34 11.95
N PRO A 27 3.13 -0.76 12.24
CA PRO A 27 2.55 -2.00 11.72
C PRO A 27 2.06 -1.85 10.26
N VAL A 28 2.87 -1.23 9.38
CA VAL A 28 2.50 -0.94 7.99
C VAL A 28 3.51 -1.53 7.01
N VAL A 29 3.08 -1.72 5.77
CA VAL A 29 3.83 -2.36 4.68
C VAL A 29 4.18 -1.37 3.56
N GLY A 30 3.80 -0.11 3.71
CA GLY A 30 4.11 0.98 2.80
C GLY A 30 4.09 2.32 3.52
N LEU A 31 4.76 3.32 2.96
CA LEU A 31 4.77 4.69 3.45
C LEU A 31 5.08 5.65 2.30
N ALA A 32 4.34 6.74 2.23
CA ALA A 32 4.60 7.84 1.30
C ALA A 32 5.18 9.07 2.04
N ALA A 33 6.09 9.79 1.41
CA ALA A 33 6.77 10.94 2.03
C ALA A 33 5.82 12.01 2.60
N PRO A 34 4.66 12.34 1.97
CA PRO A 34 3.69 13.27 2.55
C PRO A 34 3.17 12.87 3.93
N GLN A 35 3.11 11.57 4.25
CA GLN A 35 2.64 11.08 5.56
C GLN A 35 3.58 11.44 6.72
N ILE A 36 4.82 11.77 6.43
CA ILE A 36 5.81 12.27 7.40
C ILE A 36 6.11 13.76 7.21
N GLY A 37 5.21 14.50 6.55
CA GLY A 37 5.31 15.95 6.37
C GLY A 37 6.26 16.41 5.26
N VAL A 38 6.72 15.50 4.38
CA VAL A 38 7.63 15.83 3.28
C VAL A 38 6.87 15.81 1.95
N GLY A 39 6.68 16.98 1.32
CA GLY A 39 5.93 17.14 0.08
C GLY A 39 6.71 16.68 -1.18
N LEU A 40 7.31 15.49 -1.13
CA LEU A 40 8.06 14.90 -2.23
C LEU A 40 7.39 13.62 -2.73
N SER A 41 7.57 13.34 -4.03
CA SER A 41 7.02 12.16 -4.68
C SER A 41 7.94 10.95 -4.47
N VAL A 42 7.90 10.38 -3.25
CA VAL A 42 8.68 9.22 -2.84
C VAL A 42 7.79 8.27 -2.05
N ILE A 43 7.89 6.98 -2.35
CA ILE A 43 7.22 5.91 -1.62
C ILE A 43 8.22 4.80 -1.26
N VAL A 44 7.99 4.13 -0.14
CA VAL A 44 8.70 2.92 0.28
C VAL A 44 7.70 1.83 0.61
N LEU A 45 7.99 0.59 0.19
CA LEU A 45 7.13 -0.58 0.42
C LEU A 45 7.99 -1.79 0.76
N GLU A 46 7.53 -2.62 1.69
CA GLU A 46 8.16 -3.89 2.04
C GLU A 46 7.11 -4.81 2.66
N ASP A 47 7.05 -6.06 2.22
CA ASP A 47 6.24 -7.07 2.92
C ASP A 47 7.07 -8.32 3.16
N THR A 48 7.21 -8.72 4.42
CA THR A 48 8.08 -9.81 4.82
C THR A 48 7.27 -11.03 5.27
N GLU A 49 7.86 -12.22 5.21
CA GLU A 49 7.27 -13.44 5.79
C GLU A 49 6.86 -13.24 7.25
N GLN A 50 7.66 -12.52 8.03
CA GLN A 50 7.36 -12.24 9.43
C GLN A 50 6.07 -11.43 9.59
N ARG A 51 5.82 -10.43 8.71
CA ARG A 51 4.59 -9.62 8.73
C ARG A 51 3.35 -10.43 8.33
N MET A 52 3.55 -11.50 7.57
CA MET A 52 2.49 -12.42 7.13
C MET A 52 2.29 -13.61 8.07
N SER A 53 3.09 -13.76 9.11
CA SER A 53 3.10 -14.94 9.99
C SER A 53 1.74 -15.23 10.68
N ARG A 54 0.89 -14.22 10.84
CA ARG A 54 -0.45 -14.35 11.43
C ARG A 54 -1.54 -14.74 10.43
N LEU A 55 -1.23 -14.75 9.13
CA LEU A 55 -2.19 -15.11 8.09
C LEU A 55 -2.11 -16.60 7.80
N SER A 56 -3.27 -17.25 7.66
CA SER A 56 -3.33 -18.61 7.14
C SER A 56 -2.91 -18.67 5.66
N ASN A 57 -2.62 -19.88 5.17
CA ASN A 57 -2.30 -20.08 3.76
C ASN A 57 -3.48 -19.68 2.85
N GLU A 58 -4.71 -19.98 3.28
CA GLU A 58 -5.94 -19.62 2.57
C GLU A 58 -6.08 -18.09 2.47
N GLN A 59 -5.85 -17.37 3.57
CA GLN A 59 -5.89 -15.90 3.60
C GLN A 59 -4.81 -15.27 2.72
N ARG A 60 -3.60 -15.88 2.67
CA ARG A 60 -2.53 -15.41 1.78
C ARG A 60 -2.90 -15.62 0.31
N LEU A 61 -3.45 -16.79 -0.03
CA LEU A 61 -3.89 -17.11 -1.39
C LEU A 61 -5.05 -16.20 -1.83
N GLU A 62 -6.08 -16.04 -0.99
CA GLU A 62 -7.22 -15.17 -1.28
C GLU A 62 -6.80 -13.72 -1.60
N ARG A 63 -5.82 -13.21 -0.88
CA ARG A 63 -5.29 -11.85 -1.04
C ARG A 63 -4.20 -11.74 -2.12
N GLY A 64 -3.73 -12.87 -2.65
CA GLY A 64 -2.55 -12.90 -3.51
C GLY A 64 -1.34 -12.26 -2.82
N ARG A 65 -1.17 -12.52 -1.49
CA ARG A 65 -0.15 -11.88 -0.68
C ARG A 65 1.11 -12.73 -0.62
N THR A 66 2.15 -12.23 -1.25
CA THR A 66 3.48 -12.84 -1.30
C THR A 66 4.52 -11.85 -0.78
N PRO A 67 5.60 -12.31 -0.13
CA PRO A 67 6.64 -11.42 0.36
C PRO A 67 7.41 -10.78 -0.80
N PHE A 68 7.85 -9.56 -0.56
CA PHE A 68 8.75 -8.86 -1.46
C PHE A 68 9.71 -7.97 -0.66
N PRO A 69 10.96 -7.80 -1.16
CA PRO A 69 11.97 -6.98 -0.51
C PRO A 69 11.61 -5.50 -0.57
N LEU A 70 12.34 -4.69 0.20
CA LEU A 70 12.21 -3.24 0.18
C LEU A 70 12.26 -2.70 -1.26
N LEU A 71 11.22 -1.97 -1.60
CA LEU A 71 11.10 -1.21 -2.84
C LEU A 71 11.02 0.27 -2.49
N VAL A 72 11.92 1.06 -3.05
CA VAL A 72 11.95 2.52 -2.98
C VAL A 72 11.65 3.05 -4.37
N VAL A 73 10.66 3.94 -4.50
CA VAL A 73 10.32 4.53 -5.79
C VAL A 73 10.24 6.04 -5.67
N PHE A 74 11.05 6.72 -6.44
CA PHE A 74 11.00 8.16 -6.66
C PHE A 74 10.16 8.46 -7.91
N ASN A 75 9.31 9.48 -7.81
CA ASN A 75 8.42 9.92 -8.88
C ASN A 75 7.62 8.77 -9.50
N PRO A 76 6.93 7.93 -8.70
CA PRO A 76 6.18 6.81 -9.23
C PRO A 76 5.06 7.25 -10.15
N GLN A 77 4.93 6.53 -11.26
CA GLN A 77 3.78 6.59 -12.15
C GLN A 77 3.16 5.21 -12.24
N LEU A 78 1.86 5.12 -12.03
CA LEU A 78 1.13 3.87 -11.95
C LEU A 78 0.32 3.64 -13.23
N HIS A 79 0.41 2.42 -13.76
CA HIS A 79 -0.36 1.96 -14.90
C HIS A 79 -1.12 0.68 -14.55
N VAL A 80 -2.41 0.66 -14.83
CA VAL A 80 -3.25 -0.54 -14.62
C VAL A 80 -2.92 -1.57 -15.70
N ARG A 81 -2.59 -2.80 -15.29
CA ARG A 81 -2.30 -3.92 -16.20
C ARG A 81 -3.44 -4.92 -16.29
N ASP A 82 -4.28 -4.97 -15.26
CA ASP A 82 -5.47 -5.80 -15.22
C ASP A 82 -6.63 -4.97 -14.67
N ALA A 83 -7.71 -4.88 -15.43
CA ALA A 83 -8.92 -4.17 -15.01
C ALA A 83 -9.68 -4.89 -13.90
N THR A 84 -9.40 -6.20 -13.68
CA THR A 84 -9.97 -6.97 -12.58
C THR A 84 -9.59 -6.35 -11.24
N LYS A 85 -10.57 -6.31 -10.34
CA LYS A 85 -10.39 -5.73 -9.00
C LYS A 85 -10.72 -6.75 -7.92
N ALA A 86 -10.12 -6.55 -6.76
CA ALA A 86 -10.46 -7.27 -5.54
C ALA A 86 -10.73 -6.28 -4.40
N THR A 87 -11.68 -6.64 -3.55
CA THR A 87 -12.13 -5.84 -2.42
C THR A 87 -11.57 -6.44 -1.13
N PHE A 88 -10.83 -5.64 -0.36
CA PHE A 88 -10.32 -6.03 0.96
C PHE A 88 -10.30 -4.81 1.89
N PHE A 89 -10.24 -5.05 3.20
CA PHE A 89 -10.05 -3.98 4.17
C PHE A 89 -8.68 -3.31 4.00
N GLU A 90 -8.70 -1.98 4.07
CA GLU A 90 -7.51 -1.14 4.19
C GLU A 90 -7.62 -0.27 5.44
N GLY A 91 -6.48 -0.01 6.06
CA GLY A 91 -6.26 0.99 7.08
C GLY A 91 -5.06 1.84 6.71
N CYS A 92 -4.89 2.96 7.38
CA CYS A 92 -3.78 3.89 7.11
C CYS A 92 -3.36 4.60 8.39
N LEU A 93 -2.06 4.89 8.55
CA LEU A 93 -1.55 5.70 9.66
C LEU A 93 -2.14 7.12 9.65
N SER A 94 -2.52 7.62 8.48
CA SER A 94 -3.18 8.94 8.34
C SER A 94 -4.65 8.94 8.76
N VAL A 95 -5.26 7.77 8.98
CA VAL A 95 -6.64 7.59 9.47
C VAL A 95 -6.62 6.54 10.58
N GLN A 96 -6.05 6.93 11.71
CA GLN A 96 -5.82 6.00 12.83
C GLN A 96 -7.13 5.49 13.45
N GLY A 97 -7.14 4.20 13.75
CA GLY A 97 -8.23 3.56 14.47
C GLY A 97 -9.40 3.11 13.60
N TYR A 98 -9.33 3.29 12.28
CA TYR A 98 -10.41 2.94 11.35
C TYR A 98 -9.92 2.14 10.16
N MET A 99 -10.84 1.34 9.61
CA MET A 99 -10.65 0.55 8.39
C MET A 99 -11.90 0.60 7.52
N ALA A 100 -11.75 0.32 6.25
CA ALA A 100 -12.86 0.13 5.32
C ALA A 100 -12.47 -0.80 4.17
N LEU A 101 -13.47 -1.39 3.51
CA LEU A 101 -13.28 -2.14 2.27
C LEU A 101 -12.97 -1.18 1.13
N VAL A 102 -11.93 -1.51 0.37
CA VAL A 102 -11.50 -0.75 -0.81
C VAL A 102 -11.32 -1.70 -1.99
N ASN A 103 -11.82 -1.26 -3.14
CA ASN A 103 -11.70 -2.01 -4.39
C ASN A 103 -10.47 -1.56 -5.16
N ARG A 104 -9.49 -2.46 -5.37
CA ARG A 104 -8.21 -2.18 -6.04
C ARG A 104 -7.98 -3.10 -7.22
N HIS A 105 -7.26 -2.63 -8.23
CA HIS A 105 -6.81 -3.44 -9.35
C HIS A 105 -5.85 -4.54 -8.88
N LEU A 106 -6.00 -5.75 -9.46
CA LEU A 106 -5.18 -6.91 -9.10
C LEU A 106 -3.77 -6.89 -9.66
N ALA A 107 -3.54 -6.17 -10.76
CA ALA A 107 -2.21 -6.03 -11.34
C ALA A 107 -1.98 -4.58 -11.81
N VAL A 108 -0.86 -4.03 -11.38
CA VAL A 108 -0.39 -2.70 -11.75
C VAL A 108 1.09 -2.74 -12.06
N GLU A 109 1.50 -1.79 -12.87
CA GLU A 109 2.90 -1.50 -13.17
C GLU A 109 3.25 -0.14 -12.60
N VAL A 110 4.43 -0.02 -12.04
CA VAL A 110 5.00 1.27 -11.62
C VAL A 110 6.26 1.54 -12.41
N THR A 111 6.39 2.76 -12.89
CA THR A 111 7.62 3.34 -13.42
C THR A 111 8.06 4.48 -12.54
N GLY A 112 9.35 4.83 -12.59
CA GLY A 112 9.94 5.88 -11.79
C GLY A 112 11.45 5.71 -11.71
N PHE A 113 12.04 6.04 -10.56
CA PHE A 113 13.47 5.84 -10.31
C PHE A 113 13.66 5.09 -9.00
N ASP A 114 14.69 4.25 -8.94
CA ASP A 114 15.13 3.59 -7.72
C ASP A 114 15.98 4.53 -6.81
N ALA A 115 16.46 4.00 -5.69
CA ALA A 115 17.30 4.76 -4.74
C ALA A 115 18.69 5.12 -5.28
N GLU A 116 19.15 4.47 -6.34
CA GLU A 116 20.37 4.74 -7.07
C GLU A 116 20.18 5.73 -8.23
N GLY A 117 18.94 6.24 -8.41
CA GLY A 117 18.58 7.17 -9.48
C GLY A 117 18.48 6.51 -10.87
N LYS A 118 18.43 5.19 -10.93
CA LYS A 118 18.24 4.45 -12.17
C LYS A 118 16.76 4.34 -12.51
N PRO A 119 16.38 4.33 -13.80
CA PRO A 119 15.03 4.04 -14.21
C PRO A 119 14.53 2.72 -13.62
N LEU A 120 13.37 2.77 -12.98
CA LEU A 120 12.69 1.62 -12.39
C LEU A 120 11.42 1.32 -13.18
N HIS A 121 11.23 0.03 -13.43
CA HIS A 121 10.01 -0.52 -14.01
C HIS A 121 9.68 -1.81 -13.25
N ARG A 122 8.49 -1.88 -12.63
CA ARG A 122 8.10 -3.02 -11.82
C ARG A 122 6.62 -3.35 -11.98
N GLU A 123 6.31 -4.57 -12.35
CA GLU A 123 4.95 -5.10 -12.26
C GLU A 123 4.72 -5.70 -10.87
N MET A 124 3.55 -5.43 -10.29
CA MET A 124 3.11 -5.99 -9.02
C MET A 124 1.68 -6.53 -9.13
N ARG A 125 1.41 -7.62 -8.40
CA ARG A 125 0.12 -8.31 -8.39
C ARG A 125 -0.40 -8.51 -6.97
N GLY A 126 -1.69 -8.80 -6.85
CA GLY A 126 -2.35 -9.13 -5.58
C GLY A 126 -2.16 -8.05 -4.52
N TRP A 127 -1.68 -8.45 -3.33
CA TRP A 127 -1.51 -7.52 -2.21
C TRP A 127 -0.44 -6.45 -2.47
N GLY A 128 0.65 -6.82 -3.14
CA GLY A 128 1.68 -5.85 -3.53
C GLY A 128 1.14 -4.75 -4.45
N ALA A 129 0.29 -5.11 -5.42
CA ALA A 129 -0.39 -4.13 -6.26
C ALA A 129 -1.32 -3.21 -5.45
N ARG A 130 -2.01 -3.74 -4.43
CA ARG A 130 -2.86 -2.97 -3.52
C ARG A 130 -2.06 -1.94 -2.74
N ILE A 131 -0.96 -2.36 -2.10
CA ILE A 131 -0.06 -1.46 -1.36
C ILE A 131 0.42 -0.34 -2.28
N LEU A 132 0.91 -0.68 -3.46
CA LEU A 132 1.44 0.28 -4.42
C LEU A 132 0.39 1.34 -4.82
N GLN A 133 -0.85 0.92 -5.07
CA GLN A 133 -1.96 1.85 -5.36
C GLN A 133 -2.26 2.76 -4.16
N HIS A 134 -2.23 2.22 -2.95
CA HIS A 134 -2.46 2.97 -1.71
C HIS A 134 -1.40 4.07 -1.52
N GLU A 135 -0.12 3.73 -1.69
CA GLU A 135 0.97 4.69 -1.51
C GLU A 135 0.99 5.78 -2.60
N VAL A 136 0.66 5.42 -3.84
CA VAL A 136 0.55 6.41 -4.93
C VAL A 136 -0.64 7.35 -4.72
N ASP A 137 -1.75 6.88 -4.14
CA ASP A 137 -2.88 7.75 -3.78
C ASP A 137 -2.43 8.87 -2.83
N HIS A 138 -1.57 8.58 -1.83
CA HIS A 138 -1.04 9.60 -0.93
C HIS A 138 -0.28 10.72 -1.64
N LEU A 139 0.44 10.39 -2.72
CA LEU A 139 1.16 11.38 -3.52
C LEU A 139 0.22 12.29 -4.32
N GLN A 140 -1.03 11.86 -4.51
CA GLN A 140 -2.10 12.60 -5.19
C GLN A 140 -3.05 13.30 -4.20
N GLY A 141 -2.72 13.29 -2.89
CA GLY A 141 -3.55 13.86 -1.84
C GLY A 141 -4.79 13.05 -1.51
N MET A 142 -4.85 11.78 -1.90
CA MET A 142 -5.96 10.88 -1.62
C MET A 142 -5.63 9.92 -0.47
N LEU A 143 -6.66 9.57 0.30
CA LEU A 143 -6.63 8.54 1.32
C LEU A 143 -7.53 7.38 0.92
N TYR A 144 -7.38 6.22 1.59
CA TYR A 144 -8.25 5.07 1.31
C TYR A 144 -9.74 5.38 1.55
N ILE A 145 -10.07 6.33 2.42
CA ILE A 145 -11.44 6.78 2.69
C ILE A 145 -12.08 7.44 1.47
N ASP A 146 -11.31 8.03 0.56
CA ASP A 146 -11.81 8.63 -0.69
C ASP A 146 -12.26 7.57 -1.70
N ARG A 147 -11.79 6.33 -1.53
CA ARG A 147 -12.09 5.17 -2.39
C ARG A 147 -12.89 4.07 -1.71
N MET A 148 -13.18 4.22 -0.41
CA MET A 148 -13.81 3.18 0.38
C MET A 148 -15.25 2.89 -0.06
N ILE A 149 -15.67 1.68 0.21
CA ILE A 149 -17.08 1.33 0.22
C ILE A 149 -17.66 1.85 1.55
N THR A 150 -18.34 2.98 1.51
CA THR A 150 -18.71 3.79 2.69
C THR A 150 -19.40 2.98 3.80
N ARG A 151 -20.29 2.03 3.43
CA ARG A 151 -21.00 1.19 4.41
C ARG A 151 -20.10 0.24 5.21
N SER A 152 -18.87 0.02 4.75
CA SER A 152 -17.88 -0.84 5.42
C SER A 152 -16.96 -0.10 6.38
N PHE A 153 -17.10 1.23 6.51
CA PHE A 153 -16.25 2.03 7.38
C PHE A 153 -16.54 1.70 8.85
N CYS A 154 -15.54 1.24 9.57
CA CYS A 154 -15.66 0.85 10.97
C CYS A 154 -14.36 1.06 11.74
N CYS A 155 -14.45 1.10 13.07
CA CYS A 155 -13.26 1.11 13.92
C CYS A 155 -12.54 -0.25 13.89
N ASN A 156 -11.25 -0.25 14.23
CA ASN A 156 -10.39 -1.43 14.18
C ASN A 156 -10.94 -2.60 15.02
N ASP A 157 -11.53 -2.32 16.19
CA ASP A 157 -12.12 -3.36 17.06
C ASP A 157 -13.30 -4.08 16.37
N MET A 158 -14.09 -3.33 15.62
CA MET A 158 -15.18 -3.90 14.83
C MET A 158 -14.67 -4.62 13.58
N ALA A 159 -13.61 -4.08 12.93
CA ALA A 159 -12.99 -4.70 11.77
C ALA A 159 -12.34 -6.05 12.11
N ALA A 160 -11.78 -6.21 13.31
CA ALA A 160 -11.05 -7.41 13.71
C ALA A 160 -11.82 -8.71 13.47
N LYS A 161 -13.14 -8.72 13.74
CA LYS A 161 -13.98 -9.90 13.48
C LYS A 161 -14.19 -10.23 12.00
N TRP A 162 -13.99 -9.25 11.10
CA TRP A 162 -14.16 -9.43 9.66
C TRP A 162 -12.84 -9.81 8.96
N LEU A 163 -11.69 -9.47 9.57
CA LEU A 163 -10.38 -9.70 8.96
C LEU A 163 -10.02 -11.18 8.81
N ASP A 164 -10.60 -12.04 9.66
CA ASP A 164 -10.36 -13.49 9.65
C ASP A 164 -11.42 -14.26 8.83
N MET A 165 -12.45 -13.57 8.33
CA MET A 165 -13.50 -14.18 7.50
C MET A 165 -13.12 -14.18 6.02
N PRO A 166 -13.61 -15.17 5.23
CA PRO A 166 -13.50 -15.13 3.78
C PRO A 166 -14.14 -13.85 3.23
N ILE A 167 -13.51 -13.23 2.23
CA ILE A 167 -13.99 -11.96 1.70
C ILE A 167 -15.40 -12.03 1.10
N ALA A 168 -15.81 -13.19 0.60
CA ALA A 168 -17.16 -13.41 0.10
C ALA A 168 -18.21 -13.23 1.19
N ASP A 169 -17.97 -13.78 2.39
CA ASP A 169 -18.87 -13.68 3.54
C ASP A 169 -18.91 -12.23 4.06
N VAL A 170 -17.76 -11.57 4.08
CA VAL A 170 -17.67 -10.15 4.44
C VAL A 170 -18.49 -9.30 3.47
N LYS A 171 -18.32 -9.49 2.16
CA LYS A 171 -19.09 -8.77 1.13
C LYS A 171 -20.60 -8.99 1.30
N GLN A 172 -21.02 -10.23 1.53
CA GLN A 172 -22.42 -10.56 1.77
C GLN A 172 -22.96 -9.84 3.00
N ALA A 173 -22.23 -9.85 4.12
CA ALA A 173 -22.63 -9.19 5.36
C ALA A 173 -22.80 -7.67 5.21
N PHE A 174 -22.01 -7.05 4.34
CA PHE A 174 -22.10 -5.61 4.03
C PHE A 174 -23.04 -5.31 2.85
N GLY A 175 -23.66 -6.31 2.21
CA GLY A 175 -24.51 -6.13 1.03
C GLY A 175 -23.74 -5.55 -0.17
N ILE A 176 -22.53 -6.06 -0.40
CA ILE A 176 -21.62 -5.68 -1.49
C ILE A 176 -21.60 -6.83 -2.52
N GLU A 177 -21.79 -6.50 -3.79
CA GLU A 177 -21.67 -7.44 -4.90
C GLU A 177 -20.22 -7.70 -5.32
#